data_f165781988fd535648eb8f654ae17a46
#
_entry.id   f165781988fd535648eb8f654ae17a46
#
_cell.length_a   1.000
_cell.length_b   1.000
_cell.length_c   1.000
_cell.angle_alpha   90.00
_cell.angle_beta   90.00
_cell.angle_gamma   90.00
#
_symmetry.space_group_name_H-M   'P 1'
#
loop_
_entity.id
_entity.type
_entity.pdbx_description
1 polymer ?
#
loop_
_entity_poly.entity_id
_entity_poly.type
_entity_poly.pdbx_seq_one_letter_code
_entity_poly.pdbx_strand_id
1 'polypeptide(L)'
;FGSGNVDGANNGFKLPLATILTCGTGSFAEDNTALTEKILRAGTSSNPKGGVASIGTATWNTHTLFNNIVDMGLYDGLFAKQLGTAGAALANGKLALFSAYPSNPYNWVSAFTQWNNLMGDPATHLWTDTPNILWVTHPSEIPFGTNFIDVSVQNQNGTPTENAMVTLLKSNDEIFMNGFTNSVGNITFDLNSSSEGIVAVTVTKQNYKPHEGSFSITMASKLVNVDHEQEIEIHNDDDGVLSSGETVGLSISLKNLGTESVSGVSATLSTTSPLVTLSNETVVYGTINVGQSQYGDDFILSVAPSAI
;
A
#
# COMPACT_ATOMS: atom_id res chain seq x y z
N PHE A 1 36.64 -0.78 -10.96
CA PHE A 1 35.36 -1.38 -11.35
C PHE A 1 35.04 -1.00 -12.79
N GLY A 2 34.63 -1.93 -13.59
CA GLY A 2 34.33 -1.69 -15.02
C GLY A 2 33.41 -2.76 -15.62
N SER A 3 33.19 -2.69 -16.93
CA SER A 3 32.26 -3.57 -17.66
C SER A 3 32.49 -5.05 -17.41
N GLY A 4 33.74 -5.52 -17.36
CA GLY A 4 34.05 -6.92 -17.07
C GLY A 4 33.64 -7.39 -15.67
N ASN A 5 33.63 -6.49 -14.68
CA ASN A 5 33.17 -6.81 -13.34
C ASN A 5 31.64 -7.03 -13.31
N VAL A 6 30.90 -6.27 -14.13
CA VAL A 6 29.45 -6.43 -14.28
C VAL A 6 29.13 -7.75 -14.96
N ASP A 7 29.89 -8.09 -16.02
CA ASP A 7 29.69 -9.37 -16.76
C ASP A 7 29.94 -10.57 -15.85
N GLY A 8 30.98 -10.48 -14.99
CA GLY A 8 31.33 -11.53 -14.02
C GLY A 8 30.52 -11.51 -12.73
N ALA A 9 29.57 -10.60 -12.56
CA ALA A 9 28.76 -10.53 -11.34
C ALA A 9 27.93 -11.83 -11.14
N ASN A 10 27.84 -12.29 -9.90
CA ASN A 10 27.07 -13.46 -9.49
C ASN A 10 26.36 -13.17 -8.17
N ASN A 11 25.62 -12.07 -8.13
CA ASN A 11 24.98 -11.58 -6.92
C ASN A 11 23.51 -12.02 -6.78
N GLY A 12 22.95 -12.68 -7.80
CA GLY A 12 21.56 -13.15 -7.77
C GLY A 12 20.57 -11.99 -7.51
N PHE A 13 19.58 -12.22 -6.69
CA PHE A 13 18.60 -11.22 -6.30
C PHE A 13 19.12 -10.13 -5.33
N LYS A 14 20.39 -10.18 -4.93
CA LYS A 14 21.02 -9.11 -4.13
C LYS A 14 21.43 -7.97 -5.06
N LEU A 15 20.45 -7.21 -5.54
CA LEU A 15 20.60 -6.14 -6.53
C LEU A 15 20.78 -4.78 -5.82
N PRO A 16 22.03 -4.27 -5.66
CA PRO A 16 22.29 -2.99 -5.02
C PRO A 16 21.91 -1.79 -5.90
N LEU A 17 21.75 -0.63 -5.29
CA LEU A 17 22.00 0.65 -5.95
C LEU A 17 23.51 0.81 -6.15
N ALA A 18 23.94 1.04 -7.39
CA ALA A 18 25.33 1.31 -7.70
C ALA A 18 25.54 2.80 -7.97
N THR A 19 26.36 3.46 -7.16
CA THR A 19 26.77 4.86 -7.39
C THR A 19 28.18 4.89 -7.97
N ILE A 20 28.32 5.44 -9.18
CA ILE A 20 29.58 5.48 -9.93
C ILE A 20 29.75 6.89 -10.50
N LEU A 21 29.90 7.87 -9.61
CA LEU A 21 29.95 9.28 -9.93
C LEU A 21 31.35 9.69 -10.41
N THR A 22 31.72 9.18 -11.58
CA THR A 22 32.94 9.52 -12.29
C THR A 22 32.71 9.70 -13.78
N CYS A 23 33.69 10.29 -14.48
CA CYS A 23 33.55 10.67 -15.89
C CYS A 23 33.03 9.56 -16.79
N GLY A 24 31.99 9.85 -17.57
CA GLY A 24 31.48 8.99 -18.63
C GLY A 24 30.75 7.71 -18.20
N THR A 25 30.62 7.43 -16.91
CA THR A 25 29.99 6.18 -16.46
C THR A 25 28.50 6.08 -16.73
N GLY A 26 27.85 7.22 -16.89
CA GLY A 26 26.43 7.35 -17.26
C GLY A 26 26.21 7.99 -18.63
N SER A 27 27.17 7.93 -19.54
CA SER A 27 27.09 8.51 -20.90
C SER A 27 26.20 7.67 -21.84
N PHE A 28 24.93 7.58 -21.53
CA PHE A 28 23.94 6.76 -22.23
C PHE A 28 23.55 7.26 -23.63
N ALA A 29 23.97 8.46 -23.99
CA ALA A 29 23.76 9.04 -25.32
C ALA A 29 24.89 8.68 -26.33
N GLU A 30 25.91 7.96 -25.90
CA GLU A 30 27.01 7.52 -26.74
C GLU A 30 26.71 6.15 -27.37
N ASP A 31 27.44 5.81 -28.44
CA ASP A 31 27.25 4.55 -29.20
C ASP A 31 27.57 3.29 -28.37
N ASN A 32 28.38 3.43 -27.30
CA ASN A 32 28.72 2.32 -26.43
C ASN A 32 27.82 2.29 -25.18
N THR A 33 27.41 1.10 -24.77
CA THR A 33 26.64 0.91 -23.53
C THR A 33 27.39 1.48 -22.33
N ALA A 34 26.81 2.48 -21.67
CA ALA A 34 27.36 3.07 -20.46
C ALA A 34 27.44 2.05 -19.30
N LEU A 35 28.37 2.26 -18.37
CA LEU A 35 28.54 1.32 -17.24
C LEU A 35 27.27 1.23 -16.38
N THR A 36 26.55 2.34 -16.17
CA THR A 36 25.28 2.39 -15.45
C THR A 36 24.18 1.61 -16.16
N GLU A 37 24.07 1.71 -17.49
CA GLU A 37 23.14 0.90 -18.27
C GLU A 37 23.46 -0.58 -18.16
N LYS A 38 24.75 -0.93 -18.24
CA LYS A 38 25.20 -2.30 -18.17
C LYS A 38 24.86 -2.95 -16.82
N ILE A 39 24.97 -2.21 -15.73
CA ILE A 39 24.58 -2.68 -14.38
C ILE A 39 23.08 -2.98 -14.33
N LEU A 40 22.24 -2.09 -14.83
CA LEU A 40 20.78 -2.26 -14.83
C LEU A 40 20.32 -3.41 -15.74
N ARG A 41 20.98 -3.57 -16.90
CA ARG A 41 20.64 -4.57 -17.91
C ARG A 41 21.27 -5.94 -17.69
N ALA A 42 22.08 -6.10 -16.65
CA ALA A 42 22.79 -7.35 -16.39
C ALA A 42 21.83 -8.46 -15.92
N GLY A 43 22.08 -9.67 -16.38
CA GLY A 43 21.30 -10.86 -16.00
C GLY A 43 19.98 -11.00 -16.76
N THR A 44 19.12 -11.87 -16.23
CA THR A 44 17.77 -12.17 -16.73
C THR A 44 16.86 -12.40 -15.53
N SER A 45 15.55 -12.50 -15.73
CA SER A 45 14.59 -12.82 -14.68
C SER A 45 14.87 -14.15 -13.98
N SER A 46 15.41 -15.15 -14.71
CA SER A 46 15.79 -16.46 -14.18
C SER A 46 17.22 -16.54 -13.64
N ASN A 47 18.08 -15.59 -14.01
CA ASN A 47 19.46 -15.49 -13.53
C ASN A 47 19.81 -14.01 -13.29
N PRO A 48 19.24 -13.38 -12.24
CA PRO A 48 19.44 -11.97 -11.97
C PRO A 48 20.88 -11.69 -11.50
N LYS A 49 21.40 -10.54 -11.92
CA LYS A 49 22.69 -9.99 -11.46
C LYS A 49 22.78 -8.50 -11.77
N GLY A 50 23.81 -7.83 -11.32
CA GLY A 50 24.01 -6.39 -11.51
C GLY A 50 23.38 -5.57 -10.38
N GLY A 51 22.53 -4.58 -10.69
CA GLY A 51 21.90 -3.71 -9.72
C GLY A 51 20.43 -3.41 -10.04
N VAL A 52 19.67 -3.02 -9.02
CA VAL A 52 18.25 -2.59 -9.19
C VAL A 52 18.18 -1.20 -9.80
N ALA A 53 19.21 -0.39 -9.58
CA ALA A 53 19.39 0.94 -10.14
C ALA A 53 20.87 1.32 -10.13
N SER A 54 21.25 2.30 -10.93
CA SER A 54 22.61 2.83 -10.94
C SER A 54 22.62 4.33 -11.20
N ILE A 55 23.58 5.04 -10.60
CA ILE A 55 23.77 6.47 -10.75
C ILE A 55 25.19 6.72 -11.28
N GLY A 56 25.30 7.50 -12.34
CA GLY A 56 26.57 7.84 -12.96
C GLY A 56 26.55 9.21 -13.62
N THR A 57 27.70 9.64 -14.11
CA THR A 57 27.88 10.96 -14.70
C THR A 57 27.85 10.84 -16.23
N ALA A 58 26.92 11.54 -16.88
CA ALA A 58 26.64 11.47 -18.32
C ALA A 58 27.59 12.29 -19.20
N THR A 59 28.79 12.58 -18.74
CA THR A 59 29.79 13.32 -19.53
C THR A 59 31.24 13.01 -19.10
N TRP A 60 32.17 13.35 -19.95
CA TRP A 60 33.60 13.33 -19.67
C TRP A 60 34.06 14.67 -19.04
N ASN A 61 35.23 14.68 -18.47
CA ASN A 61 35.86 15.89 -17.87
C ASN A 61 35.07 16.45 -16.67
N THR A 62 34.52 15.60 -15.83
CA THR A 62 33.88 16.00 -14.59
C THR A 62 34.88 16.28 -13.49
N HIS A 63 34.47 17.01 -12.46
CA HIS A 63 35.32 17.35 -11.31
C HIS A 63 34.90 16.57 -10.08
N THR A 64 35.87 15.91 -9.45
CA THR A 64 35.64 15.03 -8.28
C THR A 64 34.96 15.76 -7.13
N LEU A 65 35.31 17.04 -6.89
CA LEU A 65 34.72 17.83 -5.79
C LEU A 65 33.20 17.88 -5.86
N PHE A 66 32.62 18.18 -7.02
CA PHE A 66 31.17 18.29 -7.20
C PHE A 66 30.49 16.93 -7.16
N ASN A 67 31.07 15.91 -7.79
CA ASN A 67 30.57 14.54 -7.73
C ASN A 67 30.56 14.03 -6.29
N ASN A 68 31.58 14.25 -5.51
CA ASN A 68 31.63 13.82 -4.11
C ASN A 68 30.54 14.47 -3.26
N ILE A 69 30.21 15.75 -3.49
CA ILE A 69 29.12 16.40 -2.75
C ILE A 69 27.76 15.76 -3.09
N VAL A 70 27.54 15.46 -4.36
CA VAL A 70 26.30 14.74 -4.78
C VAL A 70 26.25 13.36 -4.14
N ASP A 71 27.36 12.62 -4.15
CA ASP A 71 27.43 11.27 -3.56
C ASP A 71 27.22 11.31 -2.04
N MET A 72 27.91 12.18 -1.32
CA MET A 72 27.72 12.36 0.13
C MET A 72 26.29 12.77 0.47
N GLY A 73 25.71 13.71 -0.27
CA GLY A 73 24.33 14.14 -0.07
C GLY A 73 23.32 13.05 -0.40
N LEU A 74 23.60 12.16 -1.36
CA LEU A 74 22.79 10.99 -1.65
C LEU A 74 22.75 10.04 -0.45
N TYR A 75 23.92 9.70 0.10
CA TYR A 75 24.00 8.81 1.27
C TYR A 75 23.47 9.45 2.56
N ASP A 76 23.64 10.77 2.75
CA ASP A 76 22.95 11.51 3.81
C ASP A 76 21.42 11.38 3.67
N GLY A 77 20.93 11.51 2.43
CA GLY A 77 19.50 11.28 2.12
C GLY A 77 19.02 9.90 2.54
N LEU A 78 19.75 8.85 2.16
CA LEU A 78 19.36 7.47 2.45
C LEU A 78 19.41 7.13 3.94
N PHE A 79 20.51 7.46 4.62
CA PHE A 79 20.78 6.94 5.97
C PHE A 79 20.43 7.93 7.08
N ALA A 80 20.67 9.24 6.90
CA ALA A 80 20.36 10.24 7.92
C ALA A 80 18.93 10.76 7.81
N LYS A 81 18.45 11.06 6.59
CA LYS A 81 17.09 11.57 6.34
C LYS A 81 16.07 10.50 6.01
N GLN A 82 16.50 9.25 5.90
CA GLN A 82 15.66 8.09 5.62
C GLN A 82 14.78 8.24 4.36
N LEU A 83 15.32 8.88 3.32
CA LEU A 83 14.70 8.99 2.02
C LEU A 83 14.77 7.63 1.32
N GLY A 84 13.74 6.82 1.45
CA GLY A 84 13.76 5.40 1.09
C GLY A 84 13.84 5.07 -0.41
N THR A 85 13.84 6.04 -1.33
CA THR A 85 13.85 5.78 -2.78
C THR A 85 15.10 6.31 -3.47
N ALA A 86 15.50 5.64 -4.56
CA ALA A 86 16.68 6.01 -5.34
C ALA A 86 16.61 7.45 -5.88
N GLY A 87 15.43 7.85 -6.37
CA GLY A 87 15.22 9.21 -6.90
C GLY A 87 15.27 10.27 -5.82
N ALA A 88 14.63 10.06 -4.67
CA ALA A 88 14.65 11.01 -3.56
C ALA A 88 16.08 11.18 -3.00
N ALA A 89 16.83 10.08 -2.88
CA ALA A 89 18.22 10.12 -2.46
C ALA A 89 19.10 10.91 -3.44
N LEU A 90 18.98 10.69 -4.74
CA LEU A 90 19.71 11.46 -5.75
C LEU A 90 19.31 12.94 -5.73
N ALA A 91 18.01 13.26 -5.58
CA ALA A 91 17.53 14.63 -5.47
C ALA A 91 18.16 15.35 -4.25
N ASN A 92 18.26 14.65 -3.11
CA ASN A 92 18.96 15.19 -1.92
C ASN A 92 20.45 15.46 -2.21
N GLY A 93 21.12 14.57 -2.95
CA GLY A 93 22.51 14.80 -3.37
C GLY A 93 22.68 16.05 -4.24
N LYS A 94 21.78 16.24 -5.20
CA LYS A 94 21.75 17.45 -6.05
C LYS A 94 21.47 18.72 -5.24
N LEU A 95 20.58 18.62 -4.26
CA LEU A 95 20.26 19.73 -3.35
C LEU A 95 21.42 20.08 -2.42
N ALA A 96 22.18 19.09 -1.97
CA ALA A 96 23.41 19.29 -1.20
C ALA A 96 24.44 20.06 -2.01
N LEU A 97 24.61 19.75 -3.31
CA LEU A 97 25.50 20.51 -4.20
C LEU A 97 25.06 21.98 -4.36
N PHE A 98 23.74 22.19 -4.56
CA PHE A 98 23.20 23.55 -4.64
C PHE A 98 23.42 24.33 -3.33
N SER A 99 23.22 23.69 -2.19
CA SER A 99 23.41 24.31 -0.88
C SER A 99 24.88 24.66 -0.60
N ALA A 100 25.82 23.82 -1.07
CA ALA A 100 27.25 24.06 -0.93
C ALA A 100 27.73 25.21 -1.84
N TYR A 101 27.12 25.39 -3.00
CA TYR A 101 27.51 26.41 -3.99
C TYR A 101 26.27 27.18 -4.53
N PRO A 102 25.60 27.98 -3.71
CA PRO A 102 24.35 28.63 -4.11
C PRO A 102 24.55 29.71 -5.21
N SER A 103 25.74 30.24 -5.35
CA SER A 103 26.10 31.19 -6.42
C SER A 103 26.31 30.54 -7.79
N ASN A 104 26.26 29.20 -7.87
CA ASN A 104 26.44 28.43 -9.10
C ASN A 104 27.67 28.89 -9.92
N PRO A 105 28.89 28.84 -9.36
CA PRO A 105 30.10 29.34 -10.01
C PRO A 105 30.33 28.66 -11.35
N TYR A 106 30.53 29.42 -12.40
CA TYR A 106 30.75 28.97 -13.78
C TYR A 106 29.67 28.00 -14.30
N ASN A 107 28.44 28.04 -13.76
CA ASN A 107 27.33 27.10 -14.04
C ASN A 107 27.62 25.64 -13.66
N TRP A 108 28.64 25.38 -12.83
CA TRP A 108 29.00 24.01 -12.47
C TRP A 108 27.88 23.27 -11.68
N VAL A 109 27.18 23.96 -10.79
CA VAL A 109 26.09 23.36 -10.02
C VAL A 109 24.99 22.86 -10.96
N SER A 110 24.55 23.71 -11.90
CA SER A 110 23.56 23.34 -12.92
C SER A 110 24.05 22.18 -13.78
N ALA A 111 25.29 22.23 -14.24
CA ALA A 111 25.89 21.19 -15.07
C ALA A 111 25.91 19.83 -14.35
N PHE A 112 26.48 19.77 -13.14
CA PHE A 112 26.57 18.51 -12.38
C PHE A 112 25.21 17.99 -11.93
N THR A 113 24.22 18.87 -11.70
CA THR A 113 22.83 18.48 -11.43
C THR A 113 22.21 17.77 -12.63
N GLN A 114 22.54 18.20 -13.85
CA GLN A 114 22.06 17.57 -15.08
C GLN A 114 22.86 16.29 -15.44
N TRP A 115 24.18 16.28 -15.19
CA TRP A 115 25.04 15.16 -15.57
C TRP A 115 24.90 13.93 -14.69
N ASN A 116 24.57 14.10 -13.42
CA ASN A 116 24.38 12.96 -12.52
C ASN A 116 22.98 12.37 -12.69
N ASN A 117 22.91 11.24 -13.37
CA ASN A 117 21.66 10.59 -13.79
C ASN A 117 21.47 9.24 -13.14
N LEU A 118 20.20 8.94 -12.83
CA LEU A 118 19.72 7.64 -12.39
C LEU A 118 19.29 6.81 -13.60
N MET A 119 19.84 5.61 -13.71
CA MET A 119 19.33 4.52 -14.53
C MET A 119 18.56 3.58 -13.63
N GLY A 120 17.25 3.48 -13.87
CA GLY A 120 16.29 2.72 -13.06
C GLY A 120 15.06 3.54 -12.73
N ASP A 121 14.13 2.93 -12.02
CA ASP A 121 12.93 3.62 -11.55
C ASP A 121 13.26 4.49 -10.33
N PRO A 122 12.99 5.82 -10.38
CA PRO A 122 13.24 6.72 -9.25
C PRO A 122 12.41 6.39 -8.00
N ALA A 123 11.28 5.69 -8.15
CA ALA A 123 10.44 5.23 -7.06
C ALA A 123 10.94 3.92 -6.42
N THR A 124 12.02 3.30 -6.95
CA THR A 124 12.58 2.08 -6.37
C THR A 124 12.97 2.29 -4.92
N HIS A 125 12.33 1.55 -4.02
CA HIS A 125 12.66 1.52 -2.61
C HIS A 125 13.97 0.76 -2.37
N LEU A 126 14.84 1.37 -1.58
CA LEU A 126 16.16 0.81 -1.24
C LEU A 126 16.16 0.34 0.21
N TRP A 127 16.55 -0.89 0.44
CA TRP A 127 16.76 -1.38 1.80
C TRP A 127 18.04 -0.77 2.36
N THR A 128 17.90 -0.08 3.48
CA THR A 128 19.02 0.57 4.22
C THR A 128 19.43 -0.25 5.44
N ASP A 129 18.77 -1.37 5.68
CA ASP A 129 19.05 -2.35 6.72
C ASP A 129 18.70 -3.76 6.21
N THR A 130 18.98 -4.79 7.02
CA THR A 130 18.53 -6.17 6.75
C THR A 130 17.00 -6.20 6.73
N PRO A 131 16.38 -6.61 5.61
CA PRO A 131 14.93 -6.54 5.49
C PRO A 131 14.23 -7.52 6.43
N ASN A 132 13.25 -7.02 7.14
CA ASN A 132 12.34 -7.80 7.97
C ASN A 132 11.31 -8.55 7.11
N ILE A 133 10.54 -9.44 7.74
CA ILE A 133 9.45 -10.19 7.11
C ILE A 133 8.12 -9.60 7.58
N LEU A 134 7.18 -9.47 6.66
CA LEU A 134 5.78 -9.13 6.95
C LEU A 134 4.97 -10.42 7.13
N TRP A 135 4.24 -10.51 8.24
CA TRP A 135 3.19 -11.48 8.46
C TRP A 135 1.86 -10.79 8.17
N VAL A 136 1.22 -11.23 7.11
CA VAL A 136 -0.04 -10.66 6.64
C VAL A 136 -1.16 -11.66 6.83
N THR A 137 -2.23 -11.23 7.45
CA THR A 137 -3.42 -12.04 7.70
C THR A 137 -4.62 -11.38 7.02
N HIS A 138 -5.32 -12.13 6.22
CA HIS A 138 -6.58 -11.78 5.58
C HIS A 138 -7.39 -13.07 5.33
N PRO A 139 -8.70 -13.01 5.08
CA PRO A 139 -9.47 -14.17 4.63
C PRO A 139 -8.85 -14.78 3.37
N SER A 140 -8.83 -16.12 3.26
CA SER A 140 -8.39 -16.81 2.03
C SER A 140 -9.48 -16.84 0.96
N GLU A 141 -10.74 -16.66 1.39
CA GLU A 141 -11.92 -16.66 0.55
C GLU A 141 -12.97 -15.74 1.17
N ILE A 142 -13.69 -15.00 0.34
CA ILE A 142 -14.86 -14.21 0.72
C ILE A 142 -16.00 -14.49 -0.23
N PRO A 143 -17.26 -14.47 0.26
CA PRO A 143 -18.43 -14.58 -0.60
C PRO A 143 -18.58 -13.38 -1.54
N PHE A 144 -19.08 -13.62 -2.74
CA PHE A 144 -19.51 -12.57 -3.66
C PHE A 144 -20.57 -11.69 -3.00
N GLY A 145 -20.43 -10.37 -3.11
CA GLY A 145 -21.32 -9.40 -2.43
C GLY A 145 -20.85 -9.02 -1.02
N THR A 146 -19.70 -9.55 -0.56
CA THR A 146 -19.03 -8.99 0.61
C THR A 146 -18.56 -7.56 0.27
N ASN A 147 -18.89 -6.61 1.14
CA ASN A 147 -18.67 -5.18 0.91
C ASN A 147 -17.44 -4.63 1.64
N PHE A 148 -16.71 -5.43 2.41
CA PHE A 148 -15.46 -5.03 3.03
C PHE A 148 -14.51 -6.21 3.22
N ILE A 149 -13.22 -5.92 3.38
CA ILE A 149 -12.19 -6.87 3.79
C ILE A 149 -11.19 -6.21 4.73
N ASP A 150 -10.86 -6.94 5.80
CA ASP A 150 -9.82 -6.55 6.74
C ASP A 150 -8.50 -7.23 6.41
N VAL A 151 -7.43 -6.46 6.44
CA VAL A 151 -6.05 -6.96 6.32
C VAL A 151 -5.27 -6.53 7.55
N SER A 152 -4.64 -7.49 8.24
CA SER A 152 -3.78 -7.26 9.39
C SER A 152 -2.33 -7.55 9.04
N VAL A 153 -1.44 -6.66 9.44
CA VAL A 153 -0.01 -6.73 9.12
C VAL A 153 0.81 -6.64 10.41
N GLN A 154 1.67 -7.62 10.61
CA GLN A 154 2.62 -7.69 11.73
C GLN A 154 4.03 -7.92 11.20
N ASN A 155 5.03 -7.59 11.99
CA ASN A 155 6.40 -8.02 11.71
C ASN A 155 6.63 -9.47 12.20
N GLN A 156 7.79 -10.01 11.91
CA GLN A 156 8.20 -11.38 12.28
C GLN A 156 8.20 -11.67 13.80
N ASN A 157 8.09 -10.65 14.65
CA ASN A 157 8.00 -10.77 16.11
C ASN A 157 6.56 -10.65 16.63
N GLY A 158 5.57 -10.55 15.72
CA GLY A 158 4.16 -10.37 16.08
C GLY A 158 3.78 -8.93 16.47
N THR A 159 4.68 -7.96 16.28
CA THR A 159 4.37 -6.54 16.54
C THR A 159 3.57 -5.96 15.38
N PRO A 160 2.45 -5.24 15.65
CA PRO A 160 1.70 -4.54 14.63
C PRO A 160 2.59 -3.63 13.77
N THR A 161 2.35 -3.63 12.46
CA THR A 161 3.14 -2.86 11.51
C THR A 161 2.31 -1.71 10.94
N GLU A 162 2.46 -0.53 11.53
CA GLU A 162 1.85 0.71 11.06
C GLU A 162 2.47 1.18 9.73
N ASN A 163 1.70 1.90 8.90
CA ASN A 163 2.15 2.47 7.63
C ASN A 163 2.76 1.43 6.65
N ALA A 164 2.27 0.18 6.68
CA ALA A 164 2.50 -0.76 5.59
C ALA A 164 1.48 -0.47 4.48
N MET A 165 1.96 -0.33 3.26
CA MET A 165 1.08 -0.12 2.10
C MET A 165 0.52 -1.47 1.66
N VAL A 166 -0.80 -1.61 1.71
CA VAL A 166 -1.55 -2.77 1.22
C VAL A 166 -2.19 -2.41 -0.10
N THR A 167 -2.03 -3.27 -1.10
CA THR A 167 -2.65 -3.12 -2.42
C THR A 167 -3.46 -4.37 -2.74
N LEU A 168 -4.71 -4.17 -3.15
CA LEU A 168 -5.61 -5.20 -3.68
C LEU A 168 -5.76 -5.00 -5.18
N LEU A 169 -5.56 -6.08 -5.95
CA LEU A 169 -5.66 -6.04 -7.41
C LEU A 169 -6.41 -7.26 -7.93
N LYS A 170 -7.49 -7.02 -8.67
CA LYS A 170 -8.21 -8.03 -9.45
C LYS A 170 -8.11 -7.72 -10.94
N SER A 171 -8.12 -8.75 -11.77
CA SER A 171 -7.92 -8.63 -13.24
C SER A 171 -8.77 -7.51 -13.87
N ASN A 172 -8.22 -6.87 -14.89
CA ASN A 172 -8.83 -5.76 -15.61
C ASN A 172 -9.16 -4.54 -14.74
N ASP A 173 -8.42 -4.37 -13.63
CA ASP A 173 -8.60 -3.28 -12.66
C ASP A 173 -10.03 -3.21 -12.08
N GLU A 174 -10.76 -4.33 -12.07
CA GLU A 174 -12.07 -4.41 -11.44
C GLU A 174 -12.01 -4.06 -9.95
N ILE A 175 -10.93 -4.52 -9.28
CA ILE A 175 -10.53 -4.04 -7.95
C ILE A 175 -9.10 -3.53 -8.08
N PHE A 176 -8.91 -2.24 -7.85
CA PHE A 176 -7.60 -1.63 -7.67
C PHE A 176 -7.70 -0.66 -6.49
N MET A 177 -7.25 -1.14 -5.34
CA MET A 177 -7.33 -0.39 -4.08
C MET A 177 -5.98 -0.42 -3.38
N ASN A 178 -5.63 0.68 -2.74
CA ASN A 178 -4.44 0.74 -1.89
C ASN A 178 -4.68 1.63 -0.69
N GLY A 179 -3.94 1.37 0.37
CA GLY A 179 -4.00 2.15 1.60
C GLY A 179 -2.93 1.73 2.59
N PHE A 180 -2.83 2.44 3.69
CA PHE A 180 -1.83 2.20 4.73
C PHE A 180 -2.46 1.65 5.99
N THR A 181 -1.79 0.69 6.62
CA THR A 181 -2.19 0.16 7.92
C THR A 181 -2.08 1.23 9.01
N ASN A 182 -3.00 1.21 9.96
CA ASN A 182 -3.04 2.08 11.13
C ASN A 182 -2.02 1.65 12.21
N SER A 183 -2.02 2.34 13.36
CA SER A 183 -1.10 2.08 14.48
C SER A 183 -1.22 0.68 15.10
N VAL A 184 -2.35 -0.02 14.89
CA VAL A 184 -2.54 -1.41 15.32
C VAL A 184 -2.32 -2.41 14.18
N GLY A 185 -1.76 -1.96 13.05
CA GLY A 185 -1.38 -2.80 11.92
C GLY A 185 -2.54 -3.23 11.03
N ASN A 186 -3.71 -2.61 11.11
CA ASN A 186 -4.91 -3.00 10.38
C ASN A 186 -5.29 -1.98 9.31
N ILE A 187 -5.91 -2.47 8.25
CA ILE A 187 -6.62 -1.70 7.24
C ILE A 187 -7.87 -2.45 6.80
N THR A 188 -8.97 -1.72 6.63
CA THR A 188 -10.23 -2.19 6.04
C THR A 188 -10.41 -1.55 4.68
N PHE A 189 -10.78 -2.33 3.68
CA PHE A 189 -11.14 -1.85 2.35
C PHE A 189 -12.62 -2.08 2.11
N ASP A 190 -13.31 -1.07 1.59
CA ASP A 190 -14.66 -1.21 1.08
C ASP A 190 -14.61 -1.92 -0.28
N LEU A 191 -15.20 -3.09 -0.39
CA LEU A 191 -15.17 -3.89 -1.61
C LEU A 191 -16.45 -3.70 -2.43
N ASN A 192 -16.27 -3.59 -3.73
CA ASN A 192 -17.37 -3.64 -4.69
C ASN A 192 -16.94 -4.50 -5.88
N SER A 193 -17.17 -5.81 -5.78
CA SER A 193 -16.82 -6.74 -6.84
C SER A 193 -18.06 -7.06 -7.67
N SER A 194 -17.93 -7.00 -8.99
CA SER A 194 -18.98 -7.35 -9.95
C SER A 194 -18.90 -8.80 -10.43
N SER A 195 -17.83 -9.52 -10.08
CA SER A 195 -17.60 -10.90 -10.52
C SER A 195 -16.80 -11.72 -9.51
N GLU A 196 -16.86 -13.04 -9.65
CA GLU A 196 -15.95 -13.97 -8.97
C GLU A 196 -14.52 -13.83 -9.47
N GLY A 197 -13.56 -14.34 -8.71
CA GLY A 197 -12.17 -14.45 -9.13
C GLY A 197 -11.16 -14.21 -8.02
N ILE A 198 -9.90 -14.23 -8.41
CA ILE A 198 -8.77 -14.08 -7.48
C ILE A 198 -8.41 -12.59 -7.38
N VAL A 199 -8.24 -12.13 -6.14
CA VAL A 199 -7.71 -10.81 -5.80
C VAL A 199 -6.30 -11.00 -5.25
N ALA A 200 -5.31 -10.40 -5.90
CA ALA A 200 -3.94 -10.37 -5.40
C ALA A 200 -3.85 -9.37 -4.23
N VAL A 201 -3.10 -9.75 -3.21
CA VAL A 201 -2.79 -8.92 -2.03
C VAL A 201 -1.29 -8.70 -1.99
N THR A 202 -0.86 -7.47 -2.20
CA THR A 202 0.55 -7.09 -2.09
C THR A 202 0.73 -6.14 -0.91
N VAL A 203 1.68 -6.45 -0.02
CA VAL A 203 2.00 -5.57 1.11
C VAL A 203 3.46 -5.18 1.07
N THR A 204 3.73 -3.88 1.12
CA THR A 204 5.08 -3.33 1.10
C THR A 204 5.33 -2.37 2.26
N LYS A 205 6.57 -2.33 2.73
CA LYS A 205 7.05 -1.34 3.69
C LYS A 205 8.57 -1.18 3.56
N GLN A 206 9.08 0.02 3.84
CA GLN A 206 10.51 0.30 3.86
C GLN A 206 11.25 -0.68 4.79
N ASN A 207 12.35 -1.26 4.33
CA ASN A 207 13.15 -2.27 5.03
C ASN A 207 12.41 -3.58 5.38
N TYR A 208 11.38 -3.93 4.59
CA TYR A 208 10.71 -5.22 4.66
C TYR A 208 10.72 -5.90 3.29
N LYS A 209 10.75 -7.22 3.29
CA LYS A 209 10.48 -8.00 2.08
C LYS A 209 9.00 -7.82 1.72
N PRO A 210 8.66 -7.56 0.46
CA PRO A 210 7.27 -7.54 0.02
C PRO A 210 6.57 -8.86 0.35
N HIS A 211 5.31 -8.75 0.79
CA HIS A 211 4.42 -9.89 0.88
C HIS A 211 3.55 -9.96 -0.36
N GLU A 212 3.44 -11.15 -0.95
CA GLU A 212 2.54 -11.45 -2.06
C GLU A 212 1.61 -12.58 -1.62
N GLY A 213 0.32 -12.32 -1.67
CA GLY A 213 -0.74 -13.26 -1.30
C GLY A 213 -1.96 -13.07 -2.20
N SER A 214 -3.03 -13.80 -1.90
CA SER A 214 -4.29 -13.64 -2.61
C SER A 214 -5.46 -14.20 -1.80
N PHE A 215 -6.66 -13.75 -2.11
CA PHE A 215 -7.91 -14.37 -1.71
C PHE A 215 -8.82 -14.57 -2.92
N SER A 216 -9.81 -15.44 -2.79
CA SER A 216 -10.81 -15.65 -3.82
C SER A 216 -12.16 -15.02 -3.44
N ILE A 217 -12.85 -14.47 -4.44
CA ILE A 217 -14.26 -14.10 -4.35
C ILE A 217 -15.04 -15.22 -5.01
N THR A 218 -15.95 -15.85 -4.27
CA THR A 218 -16.69 -17.03 -4.75
C THR A 218 -18.18 -16.87 -4.52
N MET A 219 -18.98 -17.48 -5.40
CA MET A 219 -20.43 -17.54 -5.19
C MET A 219 -20.76 -18.50 -4.05
N ALA A 220 -21.50 -18.02 -3.07
CA ALA A 220 -22.05 -18.85 -2.02
C ALA A 220 -23.47 -19.31 -2.40
N SER A 221 -23.84 -20.55 -2.04
CA SER A 221 -25.20 -21.02 -2.24
C SER A 221 -26.21 -20.27 -1.37
N LYS A 222 -25.80 -19.93 -0.16
CA LYS A 222 -26.60 -19.15 0.80
C LYS A 222 -25.76 -18.00 1.33
N LEU A 223 -26.12 -16.80 0.94
CA LEU A 223 -25.44 -15.58 1.35
C LEU A 223 -26.45 -14.47 1.56
N VAL A 224 -26.52 -13.95 2.77
CA VAL A 224 -27.33 -12.78 3.10
C VAL A 224 -26.41 -11.68 3.61
N ASN A 225 -26.55 -10.49 3.07
CA ASN A 225 -25.77 -9.32 3.46
C ASN A 225 -26.68 -8.11 3.69
N VAL A 226 -26.17 -7.10 4.38
CA VAL A 226 -26.85 -5.81 4.52
C VAL A 226 -26.98 -5.18 3.13
N ASP A 227 -28.20 -4.77 2.77
CA ASP A 227 -28.50 -4.12 1.50
C ASP A 227 -28.66 -2.61 1.70
N HIS A 228 -29.40 -2.23 2.74
CA HIS A 228 -29.65 -0.83 3.09
C HIS A 228 -29.84 -0.70 4.60
N GLU A 229 -29.41 0.43 5.14
CA GLU A 229 -29.63 0.83 6.52
C GLU A 229 -30.23 2.23 6.56
N GLN A 230 -31.15 2.46 7.48
CA GLN A 230 -31.76 3.76 7.71
C GLN A 230 -31.95 3.96 9.20
N GLU A 231 -31.51 5.08 9.69
CA GLU A 231 -31.83 5.57 11.03
C GLU A 231 -33.23 6.17 11.05
N ILE A 232 -34.01 5.82 12.09
CA ILE A 232 -35.33 6.36 12.34
C ILE A 232 -35.32 6.93 13.76
N GLU A 233 -35.46 8.23 13.85
CA GLU A 233 -35.50 8.91 15.14
C GLU A 233 -36.81 8.61 15.86
N ILE A 234 -36.73 8.17 17.13
CA ILE A 234 -37.89 7.76 17.95
C ILE A 234 -38.13 8.80 19.05
N HIS A 235 -37.08 9.21 19.75
CA HIS A 235 -37.10 10.18 20.84
C HIS A 235 -35.89 11.09 20.78
N ASN A 236 -36.03 12.26 20.15
CA ASN A 236 -34.93 13.20 19.96
C ASN A 236 -35.42 14.56 19.40
N ASP A 237 -34.51 15.34 18.82
CA ASP A 237 -34.79 16.66 18.26
C ASP A 237 -35.03 16.66 16.74
N ASP A 238 -35.05 15.49 16.11
CA ASP A 238 -35.36 15.25 14.69
C ASP A 238 -34.38 15.96 13.74
N ASP A 239 -33.09 16.04 14.14
CA ASP A 239 -32.05 16.69 13.37
C ASP A 239 -31.27 15.77 12.43
N GLY A 240 -31.52 14.45 12.46
CA GLY A 240 -30.88 13.44 11.64
C GLY A 240 -29.46 13.07 12.10
N VAL A 241 -29.08 13.44 13.32
CA VAL A 241 -27.75 13.14 13.90
C VAL A 241 -27.91 12.45 15.24
N LEU A 242 -27.40 11.22 15.36
CA LEU A 242 -27.43 10.49 16.61
C LEU A 242 -26.64 11.19 17.71
N SER A 243 -27.31 11.73 18.69
CA SER A 243 -26.75 12.55 19.78
C SER A 243 -26.89 11.90 21.15
N SER A 244 -26.26 12.48 22.17
CA SER A 244 -26.33 11.97 23.55
C SER A 244 -27.73 12.13 24.14
N GLY A 245 -28.25 11.07 24.78
CA GLY A 245 -29.59 11.04 25.37
C GLY A 245 -30.70 10.59 24.45
N GLU A 246 -30.41 10.32 23.19
CA GLU A 246 -31.40 9.93 22.18
C GLU A 246 -31.68 8.44 22.13
N THR A 247 -32.85 8.10 21.61
CA THR A 247 -33.25 6.74 21.28
C THR A 247 -33.70 6.70 19.82
N VAL A 248 -33.03 5.84 19.06
CA VAL A 248 -33.28 5.70 17.63
C VAL A 248 -33.66 4.25 17.27
N GLY A 249 -34.44 4.10 16.19
CA GLY A 249 -34.64 2.87 15.50
C GLY A 249 -33.67 2.77 14.32
N LEU A 250 -32.98 1.66 14.20
CA LEU A 250 -32.15 1.37 13.05
C LEU A 250 -32.84 0.33 12.17
N SER A 251 -33.37 0.75 11.04
CA SER A 251 -34.03 -0.11 10.06
C SER A 251 -32.99 -0.65 9.09
N ILE A 252 -32.82 -1.98 9.08
CA ILE A 252 -31.84 -2.64 8.21
C ILE A 252 -32.57 -3.59 7.25
N SER A 253 -32.30 -3.45 5.95
CA SER A 253 -32.70 -4.48 4.99
C SER A 253 -31.56 -5.44 4.71
N LEU A 254 -31.89 -6.73 4.58
CA LEU A 254 -30.97 -7.79 4.21
C LEU A 254 -31.32 -8.30 2.81
N LYS A 255 -30.31 -8.51 1.97
CA LYS A 255 -30.42 -9.05 0.61
C LYS A 255 -29.79 -10.43 0.50
N ASN A 256 -30.47 -11.34 -0.15
CA ASN A 256 -29.91 -12.63 -0.50
C ASN A 256 -29.10 -12.53 -1.81
N LEU A 257 -27.80 -12.58 -1.68
CA LEU A 257 -26.81 -12.56 -2.79
C LEU A 257 -26.38 -13.98 -3.20
N GLY A 258 -26.90 -15.02 -2.53
CA GLY A 258 -26.62 -16.41 -2.84
C GLY A 258 -27.41 -16.93 -4.04
N THR A 259 -27.20 -18.20 -4.37
CA THR A 259 -27.90 -18.91 -5.47
C THR A 259 -29.10 -19.72 -5.01
N GLU A 260 -29.37 -19.79 -3.70
CA GLU A 260 -30.50 -20.47 -3.09
C GLU A 260 -31.28 -19.56 -2.14
N SER A 261 -32.58 -19.80 -1.96
CA SER A 261 -33.40 -19.11 -0.96
C SER A 261 -32.93 -19.47 0.46
N VAL A 262 -32.86 -18.49 1.34
CA VAL A 262 -32.48 -18.65 2.75
C VAL A 262 -33.68 -18.45 3.64
N SER A 263 -34.00 -19.43 4.47
CA SER A 263 -35.13 -19.38 5.40
C SER A 263 -34.65 -19.24 6.85
N GLY A 264 -35.50 -18.67 7.72
CA GLY A 264 -35.19 -18.49 9.14
C GLY A 264 -34.07 -17.45 9.39
N VAL A 265 -33.95 -16.47 8.51
CA VAL A 265 -32.95 -15.40 8.65
C VAL A 265 -33.31 -14.53 9.85
N SER A 266 -32.37 -14.31 10.71
CA SER A 266 -32.39 -13.32 11.80
C SER A 266 -31.07 -12.62 11.91
N ALA A 267 -31.09 -11.38 12.39
CA ALA A 267 -29.86 -10.63 12.68
C ALA A 267 -29.87 -10.16 14.13
N THR A 268 -28.68 -10.06 14.71
CA THR A 268 -28.48 -9.55 16.08
C THR A 268 -27.49 -8.39 16.00
N LEU A 269 -27.93 -7.22 16.48
CA LEU A 269 -27.06 -6.05 16.67
C LEU A 269 -26.33 -6.19 18.01
N SER A 270 -25.07 -5.81 18.03
CA SER A 270 -24.26 -5.78 19.25
C SER A 270 -23.43 -4.51 19.35
N THR A 271 -23.07 -4.12 20.55
CA THR A 271 -22.19 -2.98 20.80
C THR A 271 -21.16 -3.32 21.88
N THR A 272 -19.96 -2.75 21.75
CA THR A 272 -18.93 -2.79 22.80
C THR A 272 -18.88 -1.49 23.61
N SER A 273 -19.65 -0.46 23.20
CA SER A 273 -19.72 0.82 23.90
C SER A 273 -20.57 0.70 25.16
N PRO A 274 -20.05 1.08 26.34
CA PRO A 274 -20.84 1.14 27.56
C PRO A 274 -21.86 2.30 27.58
N LEU A 275 -21.78 3.18 26.59
CA LEU A 275 -22.64 4.36 26.43
C LEU A 275 -23.85 4.09 25.54
N VAL A 276 -23.96 2.91 24.94
CA VAL A 276 -25.09 2.52 24.08
C VAL A 276 -25.81 1.32 24.69
N THR A 277 -27.12 1.43 24.80
CA THR A 277 -27.99 0.35 25.29
C THR A 277 -28.87 -0.12 24.12
N LEU A 278 -28.94 -1.43 23.90
CA LEU A 278 -29.82 -2.06 22.91
C LEU A 278 -31.08 -2.57 23.62
N SER A 279 -32.27 -2.19 23.18
CA SER A 279 -33.55 -2.66 23.74
C SER A 279 -34.30 -3.61 22.80
N ASN A 280 -34.03 -3.57 21.51
CA ASN A 280 -34.40 -4.57 20.51
C ASN A 280 -33.15 -4.95 19.73
N GLU A 281 -32.46 -5.98 20.17
CA GLU A 281 -31.15 -6.38 19.60
C GLU A 281 -31.24 -7.50 18.58
N THR A 282 -32.38 -8.22 18.50
CA THR A 282 -32.55 -9.34 17.54
C THR A 282 -33.81 -9.17 16.73
N VAL A 283 -33.66 -9.19 15.41
CA VAL A 283 -34.73 -8.98 14.44
C VAL A 283 -34.83 -10.18 13.51
N VAL A 284 -36.05 -10.61 13.20
CA VAL A 284 -36.36 -11.75 12.34
C VAL A 284 -36.76 -11.25 10.95
N TYR A 285 -36.13 -11.76 9.92
CA TYR A 285 -36.37 -11.44 8.49
C TYR A 285 -37.13 -12.53 7.76
N GLY A 286 -37.21 -13.74 8.35
CA GLY A 286 -37.93 -14.87 7.75
C GLY A 286 -37.22 -15.52 6.58
N THR A 287 -37.85 -15.61 5.42
CA THR A 287 -37.27 -16.20 4.21
C THR A 287 -36.95 -15.12 3.21
N ILE A 288 -35.69 -15.11 2.73
CA ILE A 288 -35.22 -14.17 1.69
C ILE A 288 -34.90 -14.99 0.43
N ASN A 289 -35.66 -14.76 -0.64
CA ASN A 289 -35.45 -15.42 -1.92
C ASN A 289 -34.23 -14.83 -2.65
N VAL A 290 -33.69 -15.61 -3.59
CA VAL A 290 -32.51 -15.20 -4.39
C VAL A 290 -32.72 -13.82 -5.01
N GLY A 291 -31.78 -12.93 -4.79
CA GLY A 291 -31.77 -11.57 -5.32
C GLY A 291 -32.75 -10.60 -4.67
N GLN A 292 -33.54 -11.05 -3.69
CA GLN A 292 -34.53 -10.21 -3.01
C GLN A 292 -33.97 -9.64 -1.73
N SER A 293 -34.44 -8.42 -1.38
CA SER A 293 -34.20 -7.77 -0.11
C SER A 293 -35.42 -7.87 0.80
N GLN A 294 -35.18 -7.94 2.11
CA GLN A 294 -36.22 -8.04 3.14
C GLN A 294 -35.89 -7.09 4.28
N TYR A 295 -36.89 -6.33 4.73
CA TYR A 295 -36.82 -5.58 5.99
C TYR A 295 -37.36 -6.45 7.13
N GLY A 296 -36.78 -6.26 8.31
CA GLY A 296 -37.34 -6.77 9.57
C GLY A 296 -37.91 -5.61 10.39
N ASP A 297 -38.19 -5.87 11.67
CA ASP A 297 -38.49 -4.79 12.63
C ASP A 297 -37.22 -3.95 12.88
N ASP A 298 -37.36 -2.76 13.44
CA ASP A 298 -36.23 -1.92 13.74
C ASP A 298 -35.45 -2.41 14.95
N PHE A 299 -34.11 -2.34 14.87
CA PHE A 299 -33.25 -2.41 16.07
C PHE A 299 -33.42 -1.13 16.86
N ILE A 300 -33.57 -1.23 18.17
CA ILE A 300 -33.73 -0.05 19.03
C ILE A 300 -32.49 0.13 19.89
N LEU A 301 -31.90 1.30 19.79
CA LEU A 301 -30.74 1.67 20.60
C LEU A 301 -30.92 3.05 21.26
N SER A 302 -30.35 3.20 22.44
CA SER A 302 -30.35 4.46 23.19
C SER A 302 -28.93 4.85 23.56
N VAL A 303 -28.59 6.12 23.39
CA VAL A 303 -27.30 6.69 23.74
C VAL A 303 -27.39 7.34 25.12
N ALA A 304 -26.43 7.04 25.99
CA ALA A 304 -26.42 7.62 27.33
C ALA A 304 -26.26 9.17 27.28
N PRO A 305 -26.96 9.92 28.16
CA PRO A 305 -26.81 11.38 28.23
C PRO A 305 -25.37 11.87 28.54
N SER A 306 -24.51 10.97 29.03
CA SER A 306 -23.09 11.25 29.30
C SER A 306 -22.15 10.96 28.13
N ALA A 307 -22.66 10.52 26.98
CA ALA A 307 -21.87 10.38 25.75
C ALA A 307 -21.47 11.76 25.24
N ILE A 308 -20.18 11.98 24.93
CA ILE A 308 -19.60 13.24 24.44
C ILE A 308 -18.97 12.96 23.08
#